data_7398d9d623ca8b3c1e490576ba26b9ff
#
_entry.id   7398d9d623ca8b3c1e490576ba26b9ff
#
_cell.length_a   1.000
_cell.length_b   1.000
_cell.length_c   1.000
_cell.angle_alpha   90.00
_cell.angle_beta   90.00
_cell.angle_gamma   90.00
#
_symmetry.space_group_name_H-M   'P 1'
#
loop_
_entity.id
_entity.type
_entity.pdbx_description
1 polymer ?
#
loop_
_entity_poly.entity_id
_entity_poly.type
_entity_poly.pdbx_seq_one_letter_code
_entity_poly.pdbx_strand_id
1 'polypeptide(L)'
;MVGRLYRVLSCTEYLEGKRHPAPALKLTLYNVIGERILEDQRVPIDTGYEGSIMLTSELYQAFQIAELPRTLWRNYRTLTGAITMRMARGIVEIDDMRFECFVESPLFGKGKLLIGRELLNRLTIVMDGKRKQSCIGRLEPGNNPKKFNP
;
A
#
# COMPACT_ATOMS: atom_id res chain seq x y z
N MET A 1 29.97 -11.71 9.27
CA MET A 1 28.57 -11.27 9.34
C MET A 1 27.81 -11.92 8.19
N VAL A 2 26.82 -12.74 8.48
CA VAL A 2 25.99 -13.37 7.43
C VAL A 2 24.81 -12.42 7.17
N GLY A 3 24.82 -11.79 6.00
CA GLY A 3 23.72 -10.93 5.56
C GLY A 3 22.48 -11.75 5.18
N ARG A 4 21.32 -11.14 5.29
CA ARG A 4 20.08 -11.70 4.72
C ARG A 4 20.06 -11.41 3.22
N LEU A 5 19.77 -12.43 2.43
CA LEU A 5 19.58 -12.28 0.99
C LEU A 5 18.11 -12.21 0.66
N TYR A 6 17.75 -11.23 -0.14
CA TYR A 6 16.40 -11.06 -0.66
C TYR A 6 16.40 -11.23 -2.17
N ARG A 7 15.48 -12.02 -2.66
CA ARG A 7 15.24 -12.15 -4.08
C ARG A 7 14.29 -11.04 -4.53
N VAL A 8 14.66 -10.33 -5.57
CA VAL A 8 13.79 -9.34 -6.21
C VAL A 8 12.77 -10.06 -7.09
N LEU A 9 11.49 -9.78 -6.88
CA LEU A 9 10.38 -10.33 -7.66
C LEU A 9 10.01 -9.40 -8.81
N SER A 10 9.81 -8.11 -8.51
CA SER A 10 9.47 -7.09 -9.49
C SER A 10 9.89 -5.72 -9.00
N CYS A 11 10.05 -4.78 -9.93
CA CYS A 11 10.35 -3.39 -9.64
C CYS A 11 9.38 -2.46 -10.36
N THR A 12 9.04 -1.38 -9.67
CA THR A 12 8.20 -0.31 -10.21
C THR A 12 9.00 0.98 -10.24
N GLU A 13 8.97 1.69 -11.36
CA GLU A 13 9.60 3.00 -11.46
C GLU A 13 8.89 4.02 -10.58
N TYR A 14 9.65 4.97 -10.04
CA TYR A 14 9.11 6.09 -9.29
C TYR A 14 8.16 6.91 -10.16
N LEU A 15 7.17 7.52 -9.52
CA LEU A 15 6.27 8.46 -10.16
C LEU A 15 6.91 9.85 -10.24
N GLU A 16 6.64 10.56 -11.34
CA GLU A 16 7.03 11.96 -11.46
C GLU A 16 6.37 12.80 -10.36
N GLY A 17 7.15 13.67 -9.75
CA GLY A 17 6.70 14.60 -8.73
C GLY A 17 7.00 16.05 -9.14
N LYS A 18 6.42 17.02 -8.43
CA LYS A 18 6.64 18.43 -8.72
C LYS A 18 8.10 18.86 -8.59
N ARG A 19 8.85 18.27 -7.66
CA ARG A 19 10.26 18.58 -7.43
C ARG A 19 11.14 17.34 -7.56
N HIS A 20 10.70 16.25 -6.99
CA HIS A 20 11.43 14.98 -6.97
C HIS A 20 10.49 13.82 -7.30
N PRO A 21 10.99 12.80 -8.00
CA PRO A 21 10.23 11.57 -8.19
C PRO A 21 9.88 10.93 -6.84
N ALA A 22 8.73 10.29 -6.77
CA ALA A 22 8.22 9.64 -5.56
C ALA A 22 8.24 8.12 -5.70
N PRO A 23 8.67 7.37 -4.67
CA PRO A 23 8.58 5.92 -4.69
C PRO A 23 7.13 5.47 -4.83
N ALA A 24 6.93 4.41 -5.60
CA ALA A 24 5.62 3.87 -5.92
C ALA A 24 5.65 2.35 -6.01
N LEU A 25 4.50 1.72 -5.84
CA LEU A 25 4.27 0.31 -6.16
C LEU A 25 3.15 0.19 -7.17
N LYS A 26 3.26 -0.81 -8.02
CA LYS A 26 2.20 -1.18 -8.95
C LYS A 26 1.24 -2.14 -8.27
N LEU A 27 -0.05 -1.86 -8.31
CA LEU A 27 -1.08 -2.71 -7.75
C LEU A 27 -2.34 -2.74 -8.61
N THR A 28 -3.11 -3.80 -8.43
CA THR A 28 -4.47 -3.95 -8.92
C THR A 28 -5.41 -4.01 -7.72
N LEU A 29 -6.52 -3.30 -7.78
CA LEU A 29 -7.45 -3.18 -6.67
C LEU A 29 -8.86 -3.57 -7.13
N TYR A 30 -9.46 -4.49 -6.36
CA TYR A 30 -10.82 -5.00 -6.59
C TYR A 30 -11.71 -4.61 -5.42
N ASN A 31 -12.98 -4.38 -5.70
CA ASN A 31 -14.00 -4.38 -4.64
C ASN A 31 -14.38 -5.83 -4.26
N VAL A 32 -15.20 -5.98 -3.22
CA VAL A 32 -15.55 -7.31 -2.68
C VAL A 32 -16.40 -8.15 -3.62
N ILE A 33 -17.05 -7.57 -4.60
CA ILE A 33 -17.80 -8.30 -5.63
C ILE A 33 -16.96 -8.67 -6.85
N GLY A 34 -15.65 -8.39 -6.79
CA GLY A 34 -14.71 -8.79 -7.81
C GLY A 34 -14.56 -7.83 -8.99
N GLU A 35 -15.15 -6.64 -8.92
CA GLU A 35 -14.92 -5.62 -9.94
C GLU A 35 -13.52 -5.04 -9.80
N ARG A 36 -12.79 -4.97 -10.90
CA ARG A 36 -11.48 -4.37 -10.99
C ARG A 36 -11.62 -2.85 -11.08
N ILE A 37 -11.21 -2.16 -10.03
CA ILE A 37 -11.34 -0.70 -9.94
C ILE A 37 -10.06 0.00 -10.39
N LEU A 38 -8.91 -0.53 -10.03
CA LEU A 38 -7.60 -0.10 -10.54
C LEU A 38 -6.88 -1.30 -11.12
N GLU A 39 -6.21 -1.13 -12.26
CA GLU A 39 -5.45 -2.18 -12.93
C GLU A 39 -4.02 -1.73 -13.15
N ASP A 40 -3.06 -2.49 -12.61
CA ASP A 40 -1.62 -2.24 -12.75
C ASP A 40 -1.27 -0.76 -12.53
N GLN A 41 -1.92 -0.14 -11.57
CA GLN A 41 -1.75 1.27 -11.26
C GLN A 41 -0.51 1.49 -10.40
N ARG A 42 0.35 2.41 -10.80
CA ARG A 42 1.43 2.89 -9.94
C ARG A 42 0.86 3.84 -8.88
N VAL A 43 1.06 3.50 -7.62
CA VAL A 43 0.51 4.24 -6.49
C VAL A 43 1.65 4.70 -5.60
N PRO A 44 1.72 6.00 -5.25
CA PRO A 44 2.75 6.53 -4.37
C PRO A 44 2.77 5.84 -3.01
N ILE A 45 3.96 5.59 -2.50
CA ILE A 45 4.21 5.12 -1.14
C ILE A 45 4.29 6.32 -0.20
N ASP A 46 3.52 6.30 0.88
CA ASP A 46 3.57 7.31 1.93
C ASP A 46 3.68 6.63 3.29
N THR A 47 4.89 6.57 3.84
CA THR A 47 5.15 5.96 5.16
C THR A 47 4.60 6.79 6.32
N GLY A 48 4.21 8.03 6.07
CA GLY A 48 3.52 8.89 7.04
C GLY A 48 2.03 8.58 7.17
N TYR A 49 1.46 7.88 6.20
CA TYR A 49 0.07 7.43 6.24
C TYR A 49 -0.02 6.06 6.94
N GLU A 50 -0.85 5.95 7.98
CA GLU A 50 -0.95 4.73 8.79
C GLU A 50 -1.84 3.64 8.20
N GLY A 51 -2.78 3.99 7.34
CA GLY A 51 -3.71 3.03 6.74
C GLY A 51 -3.09 2.17 5.64
N SER A 52 -3.93 1.38 4.97
CA SER A 52 -3.51 0.52 3.86
C SER A 52 -3.48 1.26 2.53
N ILE A 53 -4.63 1.67 2.04
CA ILE A 53 -4.78 2.38 0.77
C ILE A 53 -5.75 3.54 0.97
N MET A 54 -5.27 4.75 0.70
CA MET A 54 -6.14 5.91 0.61
C MET A 54 -6.56 6.09 -0.84
N LEU A 55 -7.83 6.34 -1.04
CA LEU A 55 -8.44 6.60 -2.34
C LEU A 55 -8.97 8.03 -2.41
N THR A 56 -9.05 8.54 -3.62
CA THR A 56 -9.87 9.73 -3.86
C THR A 56 -11.33 9.41 -3.57
N SER A 57 -12.10 10.41 -3.21
CA SER A 57 -13.54 10.23 -2.94
C SER A 57 -14.29 9.63 -4.13
N GLU A 58 -13.87 9.93 -5.34
CA GLU A 58 -14.43 9.38 -6.57
C GLU A 58 -14.19 7.87 -6.70
N LEU A 59 -12.94 7.43 -6.54
CA LEU A 59 -12.59 6.00 -6.57
C LEU A 59 -13.22 5.21 -5.43
N TYR A 60 -13.34 5.82 -4.26
CA TYR A 60 -13.90 5.18 -3.07
C TYR A 60 -15.36 4.76 -3.27
N GLN A 61 -16.13 5.45 -4.10
CA GLN A 61 -17.53 5.12 -4.35
C GLN A 61 -17.74 3.66 -4.78
N ALA A 62 -16.81 3.09 -5.53
CA ALA A 62 -16.88 1.69 -5.96
C ALA A 62 -16.74 0.68 -4.80
N PHE A 63 -16.31 1.13 -3.62
CA PHE A 63 -16.11 0.30 -2.42
C PHE A 63 -17.21 0.45 -1.37
N GLN A 64 -18.16 1.34 -1.57
CA GLN A 64 -19.22 1.62 -0.58
C GLN A 64 -20.08 0.40 -0.24
N ILE A 65 -20.20 -0.56 -1.14
CA ILE A 65 -20.94 -1.80 -0.90
C ILE A 65 -20.40 -2.60 0.30
N ALA A 66 -19.11 -2.45 0.60
CA ALA A 66 -18.46 -3.08 1.74
C ALA A 66 -17.96 -2.05 2.77
N GLU A 67 -18.60 -0.88 2.82
CA GLU A 67 -18.26 0.15 3.80
C GLU A 67 -18.56 -0.34 5.21
N LEU A 68 -17.60 -0.12 6.11
CA LEU A 68 -17.75 -0.47 7.51
C LEU A 68 -18.70 0.51 8.22
N PRO A 69 -19.34 0.07 9.33
CA PRO A 69 -20.10 0.98 10.18
C PRO A 69 -19.26 2.18 10.61
N ARG A 70 -19.88 3.34 10.70
CA ARG A 70 -19.20 4.60 11.06
C ARG A 70 -18.42 4.51 12.37
N THR A 71 -18.87 3.69 13.32
CA THR A 71 -18.17 3.46 14.58
C THR A 71 -16.78 2.85 14.44
N LEU A 72 -16.48 2.22 13.29
CA LEU A 72 -15.18 1.62 12.98
C LEU A 72 -14.30 2.53 12.11
N TRP A 73 -14.81 3.69 11.68
CA TRP A 73 -14.00 4.63 10.92
C TRP A 73 -12.89 5.19 11.76
N ARG A 74 -11.75 5.48 11.12
CA ARG A 74 -10.56 5.97 11.81
C ARG A 74 -10.47 7.49 11.77
N ASN A 75 -9.91 8.04 12.84
CA ASN A 75 -9.56 9.46 12.91
C ASN A 75 -8.04 9.57 12.93
N TYR A 76 -7.50 10.36 12.00
CA TYR A 76 -6.08 10.63 11.92
C TYR A 76 -5.80 12.07 12.33
N ARG A 77 -4.73 12.27 13.08
CA ARG A 77 -4.24 13.62 13.39
C ARG A 77 -3.29 14.08 12.32
N THR A 78 -3.50 15.30 11.83
CA THR A 78 -2.61 15.97 10.89
C THR A 78 -2.16 17.30 11.45
N LEU A 79 -1.24 17.97 10.77
CA LEU A 79 -0.78 19.30 11.15
C LEU A 79 -1.92 20.33 11.17
N THR A 80 -2.99 20.11 10.42
CA THR A 80 -4.12 21.02 10.30
C THR A 80 -5.36 20.60 11.07
N GLY A 81 -5.27 19.50 11.87
CA GLY A 81 -6.37 19.00 12.67
C GLY A 81 -6.64 17.53 12.47
N ALA A 82 -7.78 17.05 12.99
CA ALA A 82 -8.21 15.66 12.85
C ALA A 82 -9.00 15.45 11.55
N ILE A 83 -8.73 14.32 10.90
CA ILE A 83 -9.45 13.88 9.69
C ILE A 83 -10.12 12.55 9.98
N THR A 84 -11.44 12.49 9.75
CA THR A 84 -12.21 11.24 9.79
C THR A 84 -12.11 10.56 8.42
N MET A 85 -11.72 9.29 8.42
CA MET A 85 -11.62 8.48 7.21
C MET A 85 -12.75 7.46 7.16
N ARG A 86 -13.52 7.49 6.09
CA ARG A 86 -14.45 6.41 5.75
C ARG A 86 -13.63 5.18 5.42
N MET A 87 -14.14 4.01 5.77
CA MET A 87 -13.43 2.74 5.55
C MET A 87 -14.32 1.72 4.89
N ALA A 88 -13.76 1.00 3.94
CA ALA A 88 -14.40 -0.13 3.29
C ALA A 88 -13.40 -1.27 3.10
N ARG A 89 -13.91 -2.48 2.86
CA ARG A 89 -13.08 -3.62 2.49
C ARG A 89 -12.80 -3.63 1.01
N GLY A 90 -11.58 -4.00 0.65
CA GLY A 90 -11.17 -4.21 -0.72
C GLY A 90 -10.21 -5.39 -0.82
N ILE A 91 -9.82 -5.72 -2.04
CA ILE A 91 -8.87 -6.78 -2.33
C ILE A 91 -7.75 -6.18 -3.18
N VAL A 92 -6.52 -6.29 -2.69
CA VAL A 92 -5.34 -5.81 -3.40
C VAL A 92 -4.53 -6.97 -3.96
N GLU A 93 -4.00 -6.78 -5.15
CA GLU A 93 -3.10 -7.69 -5.83
C GLU A 93 -1.81 -6.96 -6.16
N ILE A 94 -0.70 -7.48 -5.64
CA ILE A 94 0.65 -6.97 -5.87
C ILE A 94 1.51 -8.18 -6.22
N ASP A 95 2.08 -8.21 -7.43
CA ASP A 95 2.74 -9.39 -7.99
C ASP A 95 1.83 -10.61 -7.95
N ASP A 96 2.31 -11.68 -7.31
CA ASP A 96 1.58 -12.94 -7.09
C ASP A 96 0.81 -12.98 -5.76
N MET A 97 0.85 -11.89 -5.00
CA MET A 97 0.16 -11.77 -3.71
C MET A 97 -1.22 -11.15 -3.88
N ARG A 98 -2.22 -11.77 -3.27
CA ARG A 98 -3.58 -11.27 -3.25
C ARG A 98 -4.15 -11.40 -1.85
N PHE A 99 -4.64 -10.29 -1.28
CA PHE A 99 -5.17 -10.30 0.08
C PHE A 99 -6.18 -9.17 0.30
N GLU A 100 -7.01 -9.36 1.31
CA GLU A 100 -7.92 -8.31 1.76
C GLU A 100 -7.15 -7.16 2.40
N CYS A 101 -7.65 -5.95 2.17
CA CYS A 101 -7.17 -4.73 2.81
C CYS A 101 -8.33 -3.79 3.08
N PHE A 102 -8.07 -2.76 3.88
CA PHE A 102 -8.98 -1.64 3.99
C PHE A 102 -8.63 -0.56 2.98
N VAL A 103 -9.65 0.01 2.38
CA VAL A 103 -9.52 1.23 1.60
C VAL A 103 -10.18 2.36 2.38
N GLU A 104 -9.58 3.54 2.34
CA GLU A 104 -10.04 4.69 3.10
C GLU A 104 -10.14 5.92 2.20
N SER A 105 -11.08 6.80 2.53
CA SER A 105 -11.18 8.11 1.92
C SER A 105 -11.65 9.13 2.94
N PRO A 106 -11.18 10.39 2.91
CA PRO A 106 -11.64 11.40 3.83
C PRO A 106 -13.17 11.57 3.75
N LEU A 107 -13.80 11.72 4.92
CA LEU A 107 -15.25 12.03 4.98
C LEU A 107 -15.54 13.34 4.25
N PHE A 108 -14.64 14.31 4.38
CA PHE A 108 -14.70 15.60 3.69
C PHE A 108 -13.40 15.83 2.90
N GLY A 109 -13.55 16.31 1.68
CA GLY A 109 -12.43 16.55 0.78
C GLY A 109 -12.24 15.47 -0.27
N LYS A 110 -11.25 15.67 -1.14
CA LYS A 110 -11.06 14.82 -2.32
C LYS A 110 -10.26 13.55 -2.05
N GLY A 111 -9.41 13.55 -1.02
CA GLY A 111 -8.46 12.47 -0.78
C GLY A 111 -7.34 12.41 -1.81
N LYS A 112 -6.53 11.38 -1.67
CA LYS A 112 -5.40 11.07 -2.55
C LYS A 112 -5.27 9.57 -2.72
N LEU A 113 -4.67 9.15 -3.82
CA LEU A 113 -4.30 7.76 -3.99
C LEU A 113 -2.91 7.53 -3.38
N LEU A 114 -2.84 6.78 -2.28
CA LEU A 114 -1.62 6.51 -1.50
C LEU A 114 -1.62 5.09 -0.95
N ILE A 115 -0.41 4.54 -0.79
CA ILE A 115 -0.17 3.30 -0.02
C ILE A 115 0.44 3.68 1.33
N GLY A 116 -0.15 3.19 2.40
CA GLY A 116 0.28 3.45 3.76
C GLY A 116 0.91 2.25 4.48
N ARG A 117 1.32 2.50 5.73
CA ARG A 117 2.09 1.54 6.53
C ARG A 117 1.38 0.21 6.80
N GLU A 118 0.06 0.21 6.95
CA GLU A 118 -0.69 -1.03 7.21
C GLU A 118 -0.53 -2.03 6.06
N LEU A 119 -0.49 -1.57 4.81
CA LEU A 119 -0.18 -2.42 3.66
C LEU A 119 1.32 -2.69 3.53
N LEU A 120 2.16 -1.67 3.67
CA LEU A 120 3.61 -1.80 3.52
C LEU A 120 4.22 -2.80 4.51
N ASN A 121 3.68 -2.88 5.73
CA ASN A 121 4.15 -3.81 6.76
C ASN A 121 3.87 -5.29 6.43
N ARG A 122 3.11 -5.55 5.39
CA ARG A 122 2.85 -6.91 4.88
C ARG A 122 3.79 -7.30 3.74
N LEU A 123 4.69 -6.41 3.33
CA LEU A 123 5.55 -6.55 2.16
C LEU A 123 7.02 -6.39 2.55
N THR A 124 7.89 -6.97 1.76
CA THR A 124 9.31 -6.64 1.77
C THR A 124 9.58 -5.75 0.56
N ILE A 125 10.05 -4.53 0.83
CA ILE A 125 10.24 -3.51 -0.21
C ILE A 125 11.66 -2.97 -0.12
N VAL A 126 12.30 -2.86 -1.27
CA VAL A 126 13.58 -2.16 -1.42
C VAL A 126 13.33 -0.89 -2.24
N MET A 127 13.59 0.26 -1.65
CA MET A 127 13.55 1.54 -2.35
C MET A 127 14.95 1.92 -2.80
N ASP A 128 15.21 1.79 -4.08
CA ASP A 128 16.49 2.16 -4.70
C ASP A 128 16.39 3.59 -5.26
N GLY A 129 16.78 4.55 -4.46
CA GLY A 129 16.68 5.96 -4.84
C GLY A 129 17.62 6.35 -5.99
N LYS A 130 18.75 5.65 -6.17
CA LYS A 130 19.67 5.92 -7.28
C LYS A 130 19.07 5.49 -8.61
N ARG A 131 18.44 4.33 -8.64
CA ARG A 131 17.77 3.80 -9.84
C ARG A 131 16.32 4.30 -9.97
N LYS A 132 15.79 4.96 -8.95
CA LYS A 132 14.40 5.43 -8.89
C LYS A 132 13.41 4.28 -9.13
N GLN A 133 13.60 3.21 -8.38
CA GLN A 133 12.77 2.00 -8.41
C GLN A 133 12.40 1.56 -7.01
N SER A 134 11.18 1.08 -6.85
CA SER A 134 10.73 0.34 -5.66
C SER A 134 10.52 -1.11 -6.05
N CYS A 135 11.18 -2.02 -5.35
CA CYS A 135 11.15 -3.44 -5.69
C CYS A 135 10.49 -4.25 -4.59
N ILE A 136 9.64 -5.18 -4.97
CA ILE A 136 9.11 -6.20 -4.08
C ILE A 136 10.15 -7.30 -3.96
N GLY A 137 10.47 -7.68 -2.73
CA GLY A 137 11.43 -8.73 -2.43
C GLY A 137 10.81 -9.89 -1.67
N ARG A 138 11.53 -10.98 -1.65
CA ARG A 138 11.23 -12.15 -0.82
C ARG A 138 12.52 -12.64 -0.19
N LEU A 139 12.46 -12.97 1.11
CA LEU A 139 13.60 -13.53 1.81
C LEU A 139 13.94 -14.91 1.23
N GLU A 140 15.20 -15.13 0.85
CA GLU A 140 15.64 -16.43 0.33
C GLU A 140 15.61 -17.51 1.43
N PRO A 141 15.01 -18.68 1.17
CA PRO A 141 15.02 -19.80 2.09
C PRO A 141 16.46 -20.37 2.18
N GLY A 142 17.02 -20.51 3.37
CA GLY A 142 18.36 -21.06 3.63
C GLY A 142 19.29 -20.12 4.38
N ASN A 143 19.01 -18.85 4.43
CA ASN A 143 19.75 -17.86 5.23
C ASN A 143 19.14 -17.62 6.62
N ASN A 144 18.52 -18.65 7.19
CA ASN A 144 18.00 -18.56 8.54
C ASN A 144 19.12 -18.87 9.55
N PRO A 145 19.61 -17.89 10.32
CA PRO A 145 20.70 -18.12 11.27
C PRO A 145 20.33 -19.04 12.46
N LYS A 146 19.10 -19.56 12.49
CA LYS A 146 18.61 -20.43 13.56
C LYS A 146 18.90 -21.92 13.37
N LYS A 147 19.72 -22.32 12.39
CA LYS A 147 20.13 -23.72 12.21
C LYS A 147 21.59 -24.00 12.50
N PHE A 148 22.17 -23.29 13.43
CA PHE A 148 23.37 -23.77 14.11
C PHE A 148 22.98 -24.14 15.54
N ASN A 149 22.46 -25.36 15.71
CA ASN A 149 22.61 -26.06 16.98
C ASN A 149 24.00 -26.71 16.93
N PRO A 150 24.91 -26.39 17.86
CA PRO A 150 26.12 -27.18 18.03
C PRO A 150 25.81 -28.56 18.58
#